data_08e21541b6fb91dd921d0b72e8adaf62
#
_entry.id   08e21541b6fb91dd921d0b72e8adaf62
#
_cell.length_a   1.000
_cell.length_b   1.000
_cell.length_c   1.000
_cell.angle_alpha   90.00
_cell.angle_beta   90.00
_cell.angle_gamma   90.00
#
_symmetry.space_group_name_H-M   'P 1'
#
loop_
_entity.id
_entity.type
_entity.pdbx_description
1 polymer ?
#
loop_
_entity_poly.entity_id
_entity_poly.type
_entity_poly.pdbx_seq_one_letter_code
_entity_poly.pdbx_strand_id
1 'polypeptide(L)'
;MDGRMKTAPRAQDVADLADVSQSAVSRTFTPGASVSEATRRKVLAAAQKLGYRPNALARSLITRRSRIVALVMSYLENQFYPLVIEKLSQKLQKEGYHVLMFIAEVDEAADGVLAEILQYQVDGIVMASAMLSSNVARSCAEVGVPVVQFNRVSILGGLARHASSSVTSDNYAGGQMAARLLVQRGYRRFAYLAGLEDSSTSIERERGFVDGLHELGHTLHRREVGHYDFDRAQEA
;
A
#
# COMPACT_ATOMS: atom_id res chain seq x y z
N MET A 1 -8.76 -46.48 0.07
CA MET A 1 -7.73 -45.50 -0.28
C MET A 1 -7.58 -44.56 0.90
N ASP A 2 -6.52 -44.76 1.69
CA ASP A 2 -6.30 -44.01 2.94
C ASP A 2 -5.79 -42.60 2.62
N GLY A 3 -6.71 -41.64 2.64
CA GLY A 3 -6.46 -40.21 2.33
C GLY A 3 -5.84 -39.47 3.50
N ARG A 4 -4.80 -39.98 4.13
CA ARG A 4 -4.01 -39.16 5.08
C ARG A 4 -3.38 -38.03 4.33
N MET A 5 -3.86 -36.80 4.57
CA MET A 5 -3.16 -35.58 4.14
C MET A 5 -1.72 -35.69 4.66
N LYS A 6 -0.75 -35.82 3.74
CA LYS A 6 0.68 -35.75 4.09
C LYS A 6 0.92 -34.39 4.75
N THR A 7 1.24 -34.39 6.02
CA THR A 7 1.69 -33.17 6.71
C THR A 7 2.91 -32.59 5.97
N ALA A 8 2.92 -31.29 5.74
CA ALA A 8 4.04 -30.64 5.07
C ALA A 8 5.35 -30.90 5.86
N PRO A 9 6.45 -31.23 5.18
CA PRO A 9 7.71 -31.52 5.83
C PRO A 9 8.21 -30.32 6.63
N ARG A 10 8.78 -30.58 7.79
CA ARG A 10 9.32 -29.58 8.72
C ARG A 10 10.83 -29.47 8.59
N ALA A 11 11.41 -28.38 9.10
CA ALA A 11 12.86 -28.21 9.16
C ALA A 11 13.57 -29.33 9.93
N GLN A 12 12.90 -29.94 10.92
CA GLN A 12 13.41 -31.09 11.66
C GLN A 12 13.56 -32.33 10.75
N ASP A 13 12.59 -32.62 9.90
CA ASP A 13 12.64 -33.75 8.97
C ASP A 13 13.83 -33.62 8.00
N VAL A 14 14.13 -32.40 7.59
CA VAL A 14 15.32 -32.11 6.75
C VAL A 14 16.61 -32.31 7.55
N ALA A 15 16.63 -31.86 8.80
CA ALA A 15 17.78 -32.02 9.69
C ALA A 15 18.12 -33.49 9.92
N ASP A 16 17.10 -34.30 10.20
CA ASP A 16 17.22 -35.74 10.43
C ASP A 16 17.70 -36.46 9.16
N LEU A 17 17.11 -36.16 8.00
CA LEU A 17 17.52 -36.75 6.72
C LEU A 17 18.94 -36.34 6.26
N ALA A 18 19.37 -35.12 6.58
CA ALA A 18 20.68 -34.60 6.21
C ALA A 18 21.78 -34.93 7.23
N ASP A 19 21.40 -35.52 8.38
CA ASP A 19 22.28 -35.74 9.53
C ASP A 19 23.01 -34.46 9.99
N VAL A 20 22.21 -33.43 10.27
CA VAL A 20 22.68 -32.12 10.75
C VAL A 20 21.72 -31.53 11.80
N SER A 21 22.13 -30.49 12.48
CA SER A 21 21.25 -29.78 13.41
C SER A 21 20.20 -28.94 12.66
N GLN A 22 19.01 -28.74 13.28
CA GLN A 22 17.97 -27.86 12.74
C GLN A 22 18.49 -26.41 12.53
N SER A 23 19.42 -25.96 13.35
CA SER A 23 20.08 -24.65 13.18
C SER A 23 20.94 -24.59 11.91
N ALA A 24 21.57 -25.71 11.51
CA ALA A 24 22.30 -25.79 10.24
C ALA A 24 21.34 -25.72 9.03
N VAL A 25 20.16 -26.37 9.13
CA VAL A 25 19.09 -26.23 8.13
C VAL A 25 18.65 -24.77 8.02
N SER A 26 18.33 -24.11 9.13
CA SER A 26 17.93 -22.70 9.16
C SER A 26 18.99 -21.79 8.52
N ARG A 27 20.27 -21.95 8.89
CA ARG A 27 21.39 -21.18 8.31
C ARG A 27 21.55 -21.40 6.81
N THR A 28 21.33 -22.64 6.34
CA THR A 28 21.43 -22.95 4.90
C THR A 28 20.47 -22.12 4.05
N PHE A 29 19.27 -21.85 4.57
CA PHE A 29 18.23 -21.05 3.89
C PHE A 29 18.23 -19.55 4.28
N THR A 30 19.18 -19.12 5.13
CA THR A 30 19.29 -17.71 5.52
C THR A 30 20.39 -17.04 4.68
N PRO A 31 20.08 -16.01 3.87
CA PRO A 31 21.07 -15.26 3.11
C PRO A 31 22.18 -14.70 4.00
N GLY A 32 23.43 -14.89 3.61
CA GLY A 32 24.60 -14.37 4.36
C GLY A 32 24.97 -15.17 5.61
N ALA A 33 24.18 -16.18 6.02
CA ALA A 33 24.55 -17.00 7.16
C ALA A 33 25.69 -17.98 6.82
N SER A 34 26.62 -18.13 7.77
CA SER A 34 27.77 -19.04 7.61
C SER A 34 27.32 -20.50 7.77
N VAL A 35 27.63 -21.31 6.77
CA VAL A 35 27.43 -22.77 6.77
C VAL A 35 28.47 -23.39 5.81
N SER A 36 29.04 -24.52 6.18
CA SER A 36 30.00 -25.21 5.31
C SER A 36 29.34 -25.67 4.01
N GLU A 37 30.09 -25.67 2.92
CA GLU A 37 29.59 -26.09 1.61
C GLU A 37 29.12 -27.56 1.62
N ALA A 38 29.80 -28.42 2.39
CA ALA A 38 29.39 -29.80 2.57
C ALA A 38 28.01 -29.90 3.27
N THR A 39 27.79 -29.12 4.33
CA THR A 39 26.52 -29.06 5.04
C THR A 39 25.42 -28.50 4.15
N ARG A 40 25.71 -27.41 3.42
CA ARG A 40 24.77 -26.80 2.47
C ARG A 40 24.28 -27.81 1.45
N ARG A 41 25.18 -28.57 0.82
CA ARG A 41 24.81 -29.60 -0.16
C ARG A 41 23.91 -30.68 0.43
N LYS A 42 24.25 -31.21 1.62
CA LYS A 42 23.43 -32.23 2.31
C LYS A 42 22.02 -31.72 2.59
N VAL A 43 21.88 -30.51 3.13
CA VAL A 43 20.61 -29.90 3.46
C VAL A 43 19.75 -29.66 2.21
N LEU A 44 20.33 -29.11 1.15
CA LEU A 44 19.59 -28.84 -0.09
C LEU A 44 19.11 -30.15 -0.75
N ALA A 45 19.92 -31.20 -0.77
CA ALA A 45 19.51 -32.50 -1.27
C ALA A 45 18.39 -33.12 -0.46
N ALA A 46 18.47 -33.06 0.88
CA ALA A 46 17.41 -33.54 1.78
C ALA A 46 16.10 -32.76 1.60
N ALA A 47 16.19 -31.41 1.53
CA ALA A 47 15.05 -30.55 1.31
C ALA A 47 14.36 -30.85 -0.04
N GLN A 48 15.12 -31.02 -1.10
CA GLN A 48 14.59 -31.40 -2.41
C GLN A 48 13.88 -32.74 -2.37
N LYS A 49 14.48 -33.74 -1.73
CA LYS A 49 13.89 -35.10 -1.59
C LYS A 49 12.58 -35.12 -0.83
N LEU A 50 12.46 -34.29 0.21
CA LEU A 50 11.26 -34.14 1.04
C LEU A 50 10.21 -33.19 0.45
N GLY A 51 10.56 -32.38 -0.56
CA GLY A 51 9.74 -31.26 -1.02
C GLY A 51 9.64 -30.15 0.01
N TYR A 52 10.62 -30.02 0.92
CA TYR A 52 10.63 -28.99 1.96
C TYR A 52 10.87 -27.61 1.35
N ARG A 53 10.06 -26.65 1.79
CA ARG A 53 10.27 -25.22 1.53
C ARG A 53 10.33 -24.49 2.88
N PRO A 54 11.32 -23.59 3.08
CA PRO A 54 11.38 -22.78 4.28
C PRO A 54 10.09 -21.98 4.48
N ASN A 55 9.56 -22.02 5.68
CA ASN A 55 8.37 -21.25 6.01
C ASN A 55 8.78 -19.78 6.28
N ALA A 56 8.36 -18.85 5.43
CA ALA A 56 8.63 -17.43 5.56
C ALA A 56 8.03 -16.84 6.85
N LEU A 57 6.83 -17.30 7.25
CA LEU A 57 6.18 -16.85 8.48
C LEU A 57 6.94 -17.31 9.73
N ALA A 58 7.45 -18.55 9.75
CA ALA A 58 8.28 -19.00 10.87
C ALA A 58 9.59 -18.20 10.97
N ARG A 59 10.15 -17.79 9.84
CA ARG A 59 11.35 -16.92 9.80
C ARG A 59 11.04 -15.52 10.30
N SER A 60 9.87 -14.98 9.98
CA SER A 60 9.49 -13.62 10.42
C SER A 60 9.42 -13.50 11.95
N LEU A 61 8.99 -14.55 12.64
CA LEU A 61 8.98 -14.61 14.11
C LEU A 61 10.38 -14.48 14.72
N ILE A 62 11.40 -15.03 14.05
CA ILE A 62 12.81 -14.98 14.52
C ILE A 62 13.42 -13.64 14.17
N THR A 63 13.20 -13.14 12.95
CA THR A 63 13.83 -11.92 12.43
C THR A 63 13.09 -10.64 12.79
N ARG A 64 11.85 -10.76 13.29
CA ARG A 64 10.90 -9.65 13.51
C ARG A 64 10.67 -8.82 12.23
N ARG A 65 10.81 -9.46 11.07
CA ARG A 65 10.55 -8.86 9.76
C ARG A 65 9.76 -9.84 8.90
N SER A 66 8.54 -9.45 8.55
CA SER A 66 7.66 -10.27 7.71
C SER A 66 8.00 -10.18 6.23
N ARG A 67 8.64 -9.12 5.80
CA ARG A 67 8.80 -8.75 4.39
C ARG A 67 7.45 -8.56 3.68
N ILE A 68 6.44 -8.15 4.44
CA ILE A 68 5.11 -7.84 3.93
C ILE A 68 4.85 -6.34 4.10
N VAL A 69 4.37 -5.71 3.04
CA VAL A 69 3.83 -4.35 3.07
C VAL A 69 2.33 -4.44 2.82
N ALA A 70 1.52 -3.92 3.73
CA ALA A 70 0.09 -3.81 3.52
C ALA A 70 -0.21 -2.66 2.56
N LEU A 71 -1.09 -2.89 1.59
CA LEU A 71 -1.64 -1.89 0.70
C LEU A 71 -3.13 -1.76 0.98
N VAL A 72 -3.54 -0.64 1.57
CA VAL A 72 -4.94 -0.36 1.88
C VAL A 72 -5.51 0.55 0.81
N MET A 73 -6.63 0.15 0.23
CA MET A 73 -7.32 0.89 -0.83
C MET A 73 -8.81 0.91 -0.59
N SER A 74 -9.47 1.99 -0.94
CA SER A 74 -10.94 2.10 -0.87
C SER A 74 -11.60 2.26 -2.24
N TYR A 75 -10.83 2.40 -3.33
CA TYR A 75 -11.40 2.74 -4.63
C TYR A 75 -10.56 2.16 -5.76
N LEU A 76 -11.08 1.13 -6.45
CA LEU A 76 -10.37 0.41 -7.51
C LEU A 76 -10.88 0.73 -8.93
N GLU A 77 -12.04 1.38 -9.07
CA GLU A 77 -12.64 1.68 -10.38
C GLU A 77 -11.82 2.68 -11.20
N ASN A 78 -11.07 3.54 -10.53
CA ASN A 78 -10.19 4.48 -11.22
C ASN A 78 -8.96 3.75 -11.78
N GLN A 79 -8.80 3.76 -13.09
CA GLN A 79 -7.70 3.09 -13.82
C GLN A 79 -6.29 3.54 -13.41
N PHE A 80 -6.15 4.66 -12.73
CA PHE A 80 -4.88 5.11 -12.16
C PHE A 80 -4.34 4.13 -11.11
N TYR A 81 -5.20 3.60 -10.24
CA TYR A 81 -4.76 2.74 -9.14
C TYR A 81 -4.24 1.37 -9.58
N PRO A 82 -4.84 0.65 -10.52
CA PRO A 82 -4.26 -0.59 -11.05
C PRO A 82 -2.82 -0.44 -11.54
N LEU A 83 -2.51 0.64 -12.24
CA LEU A 83 -1.14 0.93 -12.69
C LEU A 83 -0.19 1.18 -11.51
N VAL A 84 -0.64 1.92 -10.50
CA VAL A 84 0.14 2.18 -9.28
C VAL A 84 0.41 0.89 -8.51
N ILE A 85 -0.61 0.04 -8.33
CA ILE A 85 -0.49 -1.27 -7.67
C ILE A 85 0.56 -2.12 -8.39
N GLU A 86 0.47 -2.20 -9.71
CA GLU A 86 1.43 -2.94 -10.53
C GLU A 86 2.87 -2.45 -10.29
N LYS A 87 3.11 -1.16 -10.46
CA LYS A 87 4.46 -0.58 -10.35
C LYS A 87 5.01 -0.67 -8.92
N LEU A 88 4.17 -0.40 -7.91
CA LEU A 88 4.55 -0.50 -6.50
C LEU A 88 4.90 -1.96 -6.16
N SER A 89 4.03 -2.91 -6.54
CA SER A 89 4.26 -4.34 -6.27
C SER A 89 5.55 -4.84 -6.94
N GLN A 90 5.79 -4.48 -8.21
CA GLN A 90 7.02 -4.84 -8.91
C GLN A 90 8.28 -4.26 -8.21
N LYS A 91 8.20 -3.02 -7.74
CA LYS A 91 9.32 -2.38 -7.03
C LYS A 91 9.58 -3.05 -5.69
N LEU A 92 8.53 -3.30 -4.91
CA LEU A 92 8.62 -3.98 -3.61
C LEU A 92 9.14 -5.40 -3.76
N GLN A 93 8.70 -6.15 -4.78
CA GLN A 93 9.19 -7.51 -5.05
C GLN A 93 10.69 -7.54 -5.38
N LYS A 94 11.19 -6.56 -6.12
CA LYS A 94 12.65 -6.44 -6.39
C LYS A 94 13.46 -6.24 -5.11
N GLU A 95 12.89 -5.59 -4.10
CA GLU A 95 13.49 -5.39 -2.79
C GLU A 95 13.20 -6.58 -1.82
N GLY A 96 12.52 -7.64 -2.31
CA GLY A 96 12.20 -8.83 -1.56
C GLY A 96 11.02 -8.67 -0.60
N TYR A 97 10.14 -7.70 -0.84
CA TYR A 97 8.88 -7.53 -0.13
C TYR A 97 7.71 -8.11 -0.92
N HIS A 98 6.67 -8.50 -0.21
CA HIS A 98 5.38 -8.92 -0.77
C HIS A 98 4.30 -7.90 -0.41
N VAL A 99 3.31 -7.73 -1.28
CA VAL A 99 2.17 -6.86 -1.02
C VAL A 99 1.00 -7.70 -0.55
N LEU A 100 0.42 -7.32 0.59
CA LEU A 100 -0.86 -7.83 1.08
C LEU A 100 -1.88 -6.70 0.93
N MET A 101 -2.91 -6.94 0.11
CA MET A 101 -3.90 -5.92 -0.22
C MET A 101 -5.14 -6.06 0.65
N PHE A 102 -5.59 -4.93 1.19
CA PHE A 102 -6.83 -4.78 1.94
C PHE A 102 -7.71 -3.76 1.23
N ILE A 103 -8.98 -4.08 1.09
CA ILE A 103 -10.00 -3.16 0.55
C ILE A 103 -10.77 -2.62 1.74
N ALA A 104 -10.69 -1.30 1.96
CA ALA A 104 -11.52 -0.60 2.94
C ALA A 104 -12.75 -0.03 2.24
N GLU A 105 -13.91 -0.10 2.85
CA GLU A 105 -15.10 0.57 2.33
C GLU A 105 -14.95 2.10 2.43
N VAL A 106 -15.58 2.83 1.51
CA VAL A 106 -15.37 4.28 1.36
C VAL A 106 -15.85 5.04 2.62
N ASP A 107 -16.86 4.51 3.30
CA ASP A 107 -17.52 5.13 4.45
C ASP A 107 -17.07 4.53 5.81
N GLU A 108 -16.26 3.47 5.80
CA GLU A 108 -15.68 2.94 7.04
C GLU A 108 -14.32 3.60 7.32
N ALA A 109 -14.19 4.13 8.53
CA ALA A 109 -12.89 4.52 9.03
C ALA A 109 -11.96 3.29 8.94
N ALA A 110 -10.77 3.45 8.37
CA ALA A 110 -9.78 2.38 8.20
C ALA A 110 -9.34 1.69 9.53
N ASP A 111 -9.96 2.07 10.64
CA ASP A 111 -9.67 1.60 12.00
C ASP A 111 -9.94 0.09 12.16
N GLY A 112 -11.02 -0.44 11.56
CA GLY A 112 -11.32 -1.88 11.60
C GLY A 112 -10.32 -2.71 10.81
N VAL A 113 -9.95 -2.24 9.62
CA VAL A 113 -8.97 -2.88 8.74
C VAL A 113 -7.57 -2.86 9.35
N LEU A 114 -7.23 -1.82 10.14
CA LEU A 114 -5.92 -1.71 10.77
C LEU A 114 -5.66 -2.83 11.78
N ALA A 115 -6.64 -3.14 12.63
CA ALA A 115 -6.49 -4.21 13.62
C ALA A 115 -6.20 -5.56 12.93
N GLU A 116 -6.81 -5.81 11.78
CA GLU A 116 -6.53 -6.97 10.96
C GLU A 116 -5.12 -6.92 10.37
N ILE A 117 -4.72 -5.79 9.76
CA ILE A 117 -3.39 -5.60 9.16
C ILE A 117 -2.27 -5.90 10.16
N LEU A 118 -2.40 -5.39 11.39
CA LEU A 118 -1.38 -5.56 12.42
C LEU A 118 -1.20 -7.01 12.85
N GLN A 119 -2.22 -7.88 12.71
CA GLN A 119 -2.10 -9.31 12.98
C GLN A 119 -1.13 -10.02 12.02
N TYR A 120 -0.94 -9.48 10.82
CA TYR A 120 0.02 -10.01 9.83
C TYR A 120 1.46 -9.54 10.07
N GLN A 121 1.70 -8.74 11.13
CA GLN A 121 3.03 -8.22 11.48
C GLN A 121 3.73 -7.56 10.29
N VAL A 122 3.01 -6.74 9.54
CA VAL A 122 3.53 -6.07 8.35
C VAL A 122 4.69 -5.12 8.69
N ASP A 123 5.67 -5.00 7.79
CA ASP A 123 6.83 -4.12 7.96
C ASP A 123 6.50 -2.65 7.60
N GLY A 124 5.35 -2.40 6.98
CA GLY A 124 4.87 -1.07 6.65
C GLY A 124 3.50 -1.09 5.98
N ILE A 125 2.86 0.07 5.91
CA ILE A 125 1.53 0.25 5.34
C ILE A 125 1.57 1.36 4.29
N VAL A 126 1.02 1.09 3.11
CA VAL A 126 0.74 2.10 2.09
C VAL A 126 -0.77 2.27 2.02
N MET A 127 -1.25 3.49 2.27
CA MET A 127 -2.66 3.84 2.16
C MET A 127 -2.89 4.60 0.85
N ALA A 128 -3.58 3.99 -0.09
CA ALA A 128 -3.89 4.56 -1.38
C ALA A 128 -5.39 4.80 -1.49
N SER A 129 -5.80 6.04 -1.73
CA SER A 129 -7.20 6.50 -1.76
C SER A 129 -8.01 6.38 -0.45
N ALA A 130 -7.54 5.67 0.54
CA ALA A 130 -8.20 5.56 1.84
C ALA A 130 -7.90 6.78 2.73
N MET A 131 -8.85 7.15 3.58
CA MET A 131 -8.66 8.18 4.59
C MET A 131 -7.93 7.59 5.80
N LEU A 132 -6.86 8.24 6.22
CA LEU A 132 -6.16 7.90 7.45
C LEU A 132 -6.75 8.72 8.60
N SER A 133 -7.43 8.06 9.54
CA SER A 133 -7.82 8.74 10.77
C SER A 133 -6.59 9.04 11.63
N SER A 134 -6.69 10.05 12.48
CA SER A 134 -5.62 10.39 13.45
C SER A 134 -5.35 9.23 14.43
N ASN A 135 -6.36 8.42 14.71
CA ASN A 135 -6.24 7.26 15.58
C ASN A 135 -5.42 6.14 14.92
N VAL A 136 -5.68 5.84 13.64
CA VAL A 136 -4.91 4.85 12.87
C VAL A 136 -3.45 5.26 12.77
N ALA A 137 -3.17 6.52 12.44
CA ALA A 137 -1.79 7.02 12.36
C ALA A 137 -1.05 6.86 13.70
N ARG A 138 -1.72 7.17 14.80
CA ARG A 138 -1.18 7.02 16.16
C ARG A 138 -0.92 5.56 16.50
N SER A 139 -1.90 4.68 16.30
CA SER A 139 -1.77 3.24 16.59
C SER A 139 -0.63 2.60 15.81
N CYS A 140 -0.44 2.96 14.55
CA CYS A 140 0.71 2.49 13.76
C CYS A 140 2.05 3.00 14.33
N ALA A 141 2.10 4.27 14.72
CA ALA A 141 3.31 4.85 15.31
C ALA A 141 3.67 4.20 16.66
N GLU A 142 2.69 3.90 17.49
CA GLU A 142 2.86 3.23 18.79
C GLU A 142 3.48 1.83 18.65
N VAL A 143 3.10 1.09 17.60
CA VAL A 143 3.66 -0.24 17.32
C VAL A 143 4.88 -0.20 16.38
N GLY A 144 5.32 0.99 15.97
CA GLY A 144 6.51 1.18 15.14
C GLY A 144 6.34 0.76 13.67
N VAL A 145 5.11 0.69 13.16
CA VAL A 145 4.82 0.37 11.76
C VAL A 145 4.71 1.67 10.95
N PRO A 146 5.63 1.93 10.00
CA PRO A 146 5.59 3.14 9.18
C PRO A 146 4.40 3.13 8.23
N VAL A 147 3.79 4.31 8.06
CA VAL A 147 2.66 4.52 7.14
C VAL A 147 3.05 5.54 6.08
N VAL A 148 2.76 5.21 4.81
CA VAL A 148 2.88 6.11 3.67
C VAL A 148 1.50 6.33 3.07
N GLN A 149 1.06 7.58 3.03
CA GLN A 149 -0.15 7.97 2.31
C GLN A 149 0.19 8.21 0.84
N PHE A 150 -0.53 7.58 -0.05
CA PHE A 150 -0.36 7.74 -1.48
C PHE A 150 -1.56 8.45 -2.10
N ASN A 151 -1.29 9.51 -2.88
CA ASN A 151 -2.28 10.34 -3.55
C ASN A 151 -3.27 11.04 -2.61
N ARG A 152 -2.98 11.09 -1.31
CA ARG A 152 -3.72 11.87 -0.30
C ARG A 152 -2.77 12.40 0.75
N VAL A 153 -3.13 13.50 1.36
CA VAL A 153 -2.43 14.07 2.51
C VAL A 153 -3.47 14.20 3.62
N SER A 154 -3.13 13.77 4.82
CA SER A 154 -3.99 13.99 5.97
C SER A 154 -4.13 15.50 6.22
N ILE A 155 -5.36 15.99 6.17
CA ILE A 155 -5.71 17.39 6.46
C ILE A 155 -5.66 17.65 7.97
N LEU A 156 -5.65 16.58 8.77
CA LEU A 156 -5.62 16.65 10.21
C LEU A 156 -4.30 17.24 10.69
N GLY A 157 -4.38 18.43 11.28
CA GLY A 157 -3.24 19.13 11.87
C GLY A 157 -2.70 18.43 13.13
N GLY A 158 -1.44 18.68 13.48
CA GLY A 158 -0.83 18.24 14.72
C GLY A 158 0.00 16.96 14.61
N LEU A 159 0.01 16.15 15.67
CA LEU A 159 0.86 14.95 15.85
C LEU A 159 0.79 13.92 14.71
N ALA A 160 -0.33 13.85 13.99
CA ALA A 160 -0.49 12.94 12.85
C ALA A 160 0.45 13.25 11.66
N ARG A 161 0.89 14.49 11.53
CA ARG A 161 1.85 14.91 10.48
C ARG A 161 3.23 14.29 10.63
N HIS A 162 3.61 13.93 11.84
CA HIS A 162 4.91 13.32 12.14
C HIS A 162 4.88 11.79 12.11
N ALA A 163 3.67 11.19 12.12
CA ALA A 163 3.49 9.74 12.17
C ALA A 163 3.37 9.08 10.79
N SER A 164 3.21 9.85 9.71
CA SER A 164 3.07 9.30 8.36
C SER A 164 3.81 10.17 7.33
N SER A 165 4.35 9.53 6.30
CA SER A 165 4.85 10.18 5.10
C SER A 165 3.76 10.23 4.04
N SER A 166 3.84 11.17 3.09
CA SER A 166 2.89 11.23 1.97
C SER A 166 3.61 11.42 0.64
N VAL A 167 3.05 10.83 -0.40
CA VAL A 167 3.45 11.02 -1.80
C VAL A 167 2.21 11.39 -2.59
N THR A 168 2.19 12.58 -3.17
CA THR A 168 1.07 13.07 -3.96
C THR A 168 1.56 13.88 -5.17
N SER A 169 0.71 14.02 -6.18
CA SER A 169 0.92 14.96 -7.26
C SER A 169 0.71 16.40 -6.75
N ASP A 170 1.30 17.36 -7.44
CA ASP A 170 0.96 18.78 -7.23
C ASP A 170 -0.43 19.06 -7.85
N ASN A 171 -1.47 18.80 -7.05
CA ASN A 171 -2.86 18.94 -7.48
C ASN A 171 -3.25 20.40 -7.69
N TYR A 172 -2.67 21.32 -6.91
CA TYR A 172 -2.91 22.74 -7.06
C TYR A 172 -2.36 23.26 -8.41
N ALA A 173 -1.11 22.96 -8.72
CA ALA A 173 -0.52 23.32 -10.01
C ALA A 173 -1.27 22.65 -11.18
N GLY A 174 -1.72 21.39 -11.00
CA GLY A 174 -2.55 20.70 -11.99
C GLY A 174 -3.86 21.43 -12.28
N GLY A 175 -4.54 21.93 -11.23
CA GLY A 175 -5.73 22.76 -11.35
C GLY A 175 -5.47 24.06 -12.13
N GLN A 176 -4.41 24.78 -11.76
CA GLN A 176 -4.02 26.01 -12.48
C GLN A 176 -3.71 25.76 -13.96
N MET A 177 -3.01 24.66 -14.27
CA MET A 177 -2.71 24.27 -15.65
C MET A 177 -3.98 24.03 -16.46
N ALA A 178 -4.98 23.36 -15.88
CA ALA A 178 -6.28 23.13 -16.52
C ALA A 178 -7.01 24.44 -16.81
N ALA A 179 -7.06 25.37 -15.86
CA ALA A 179 -7.65 26.69 -16.03
C ALA A 179 -6.96 27.46 -17.18
N ARG A 180 -5.63 27.54 -17.15
CA ARG A 180 -4.84 28.21 -18.20
C ARG A 180 -5.09 27.60 -19.57
N LEU A 181 -5.12 26.28 -19.68
CA LEU A 181 -5.38 25.60 -20.96
C LEU A 181 -6.74 25.95 -21.52
N LEU A 182 -7.79 25.94 -20.69
CA LEU A 182 -9.15 26.26 -21.16
C LEU A 182 -9.26 27.74 -21.60
N VAL A 183 -8.70 28.68 -20.86
CA VAL A 183 -8.68 30.10 -21.23
C VAL A 183 -7.90 30.31 -22.53
N GLN A 184 -6.73 29.69 -22.68
CA GLN A 184 -5.93 29.77 -23.92
C GLN A 184 -6.66 29.19 -25.14
N ARG A 185 -7.53 28.17 -24.94
CA ARG A 185 -8.39 27.61 -25.99
C ARG A 185 -9.59 28.49 -26.32
N GLY A 186 -9.74 29.63 -25.65
CA GLY A 186 -10.79 30.61 -25.93
C GLY A 186 -12.11 30.40 -25.21
N TYR A 187 -12.19 29.43 -24.30
CA TYR A 187 -13.39 29.24 -23.50
C TYR A 187 -13.60 30.44 -22.55
N ARG A 188 -14.88 30.75 -22.26
CA ARG A 188 -15.29 31.88 -21.42
C ARG A 188 -16.26 31.50 -20.30
N ARG A 189 -16.87 30.31 -20.38
CA ARG A 189 -17.77 29.78 -19.35
C ARG A 189 -17.19 28.49 -18.82
N PHE A 190 -16.98 28.45 -17.52
CA PHE A 190 -16.27 27.36 -16.83
C PHE A 190 -17.19 26.71 -15.82
N ALA A 191 -17.25 25.40 -15.83
CA ALA A 191 -17.87 24.57 -14.81
C ALA A 191 -16.82 23.64 -14.18
N TYR A 192 -17.05 23.26 -12.95
CA TYR A 192 -16.17 22.33 -12.23
C TYR A 192 -17.01 21.22 -11.63
N LEU A 193 -16.70 19.99 -11.99
CA LEU A 193 -17.26 18.80 -11.38
C LEU A 193 -16.26 18.28 -10.33
N ALA A 194 -16.55 18.52 -9.07
CA ALA A 194 -15.70 18.17 -7.94
C ALA A 194 -15.77 16.67 -7.64
N GLY A 195 -14.69 16.15 -7.06
CA GLY A 195 -14.66 14.81 -6.49
C GLY A 195 -15.19 14.78 -5.05
N LEU A 196 -14.57 13.95 -4.19
CA LEU A 196 -14.90 13.91 -2.76
C LEU A 196 -14.49 15.22 -2.07
N GLU A 197 -15.42 15.85 -1.35
CA GLU A 197 -15.23 17.17 -0.75
C GLU A 197 -14.24 17.18 0.42
N ASP A 198 -14.02 16.05 1.07
CA ASP A 198 -13.06 15.82 2.15
C ASP A 198 -11.68 15.33 1.66
N SER A 199 -11.52 15.15 0.36
CA SER A 199 -10.27 14.68 -0.24
C SER A 199 -9.29 15.81 -0.48
N SER A 200 -8.08 15.72 0.09
CA SER A 200 -7.01 16.70 -0.15
C SER A 200 -6.72 16.93 -1.64
N THR A 201 -6.76 15.89 -2.45
CA THR A 201 -6.53 15.98 -3.90
C THR A 201 -7.65 16.72 -4.62
N SER A 202 -8.93 16.55 -4.18
CA SER A 202 -10.07 17.25 -4.74
C SER A 202 -10.00 18.75 -4.38
N ILE A 203 -9.81 19.04 -3.10
CA ILE A 203 -9.72 20.41 -2.57
C ILE A 203 -8.60 21.20 -3.26
N GLU A 204 -7.38 20.65 -3.30
CA GLU A 204 -6.24 21.36 -3.89
C GLU A 204 -6.40 21.55 -5.41
N ARG A 205 -6.97 20.58 -6.10
CA ARG A 205 -7.20 20.67 -7.55
C ARG A 205 -8.26 21.70 -7.90
N GLU A 206 -9.37 21.72 -7.14
CA GLU A 206 -10.41 22.75 -7.28
C GLU A 206 -9.87 24.14 -6.97
N ARG A 207 -9.16 24.29 -5.83
CA ARG A 207 -8.55 25.56 -5.44
C ARG A 207 -7.63 26.08 -6.55
N GLY A 208 -6.72 25.24 -7.05
CA GLY A 208 -5.82 25.62 -8.14
C GLY A 208 -6.56 26.02 -9.42
N PHE A 209 -7.65 25.35 -9.75
CA PHE A 209 -8.46 25.69 -10.91
C PHE A 209 -9.16 27.05 -10.76
N VAL A 210 -9.78 27.30 -9.61
CA VAL A 210 -10.47 28.57 -9.32
C VAL A 210 -9.48 29.72 -9.29
N ASP A 211 -8.36 29.57 -8.57
CA ASP A 211 -7.32 30.59 -8.48
C ASP A 211 -6.72 30.89 -9.86
N GLY A 212 -6.48 29.84 -10.66
CA GLY A 212 -5.98 29.99 -12.02
C GLY A 212 -6.95 30.72 -12.96
N LEU A 213 -8.27 30.53 -12.80
CA LEU A 213 -9.27 31.32 -13.51
C LEU A 213 -9.23 32.80 -13.07
N HIS A 214 -9.17 33.07 -11.76
CA HIS A 214 -9.14 34.41 -11.21
C HIS A 214 -7.90 35.17 -11.67
N GLU A 215 -6.71 34.57 -11.67
CA GLU A 215 -5.48 35.14 -12.20
C GLU A 215 -5.61 35.59 -13.67
N LEU A 216 -6.48 34.94 -14.43
CA LEU A 216 -6.74 35.21 -15.86
C LEU A 216 -7.98 36.08 -16.10
N GLY A 217 -8.56 36.66 -15.04
CA GLY A 217 -9.73 37.54 -15.12
C GLY A 217 -11.05 36.84 -15.38
N HIS A 218 -11.14 35.56 -15.02
CA HIS A 218 -12.33 34.73 -15.17
C HIS A 218 -12.85 34.24 -13.84
N THR A 219 -14.11 33.78 -13.80
CA THR A 219 -14.75 33.15 -12.64
C THR A 219 -15.37 31.82 -12.99
N LEU A 220 -15.53 30.97 -11.99
CA LEU A 220 -16.28 29.74 -12.10
C LEU A 220 -17.79 30.05 -12.19
N HIS A 221 -18.49 29.49 -13.18
CA HIS A 221 -19.92 29.71 -13.38
C HIS A 221 -20.79 28.69 -12.68
N ARG A 222 -20.33 27.45 -12.63
CA ARG A 222 -21.07 26.34 -12.01
C ARG A 222 -20.11 25.37 -11.33
N ARG A 223 -20.50 24.89 -10.14
CA ARG A 223 -19.81 23.84 -9.40
C ARG A 223 -20.81 22.78 -9.02
N GLU A 224 -20.49 21.53 -9.31
CA GLU A 224 -21.25 20.35 -8.87
C GLU A 224 -20.31 19.32 -8.26
N VAL A 225 -20.84 18.32 -7.57
CA VAL A 225 -20.05 17.29 -6.87
C VAL A 225 -20.44 15.92 -7.41
N GLY A 226 -19.52 15.28 -8.12
CA GLY A 226 -19.72 13.95 -8.70
C GLY A 226 -19.15 12.81 -7.85
N HIS A 227 -18.49 13.10 -6.70
CA HIS A 227 -17.96 12.12 -5.76
C HIS A 227 -17.00 11.07 -6.34
N TYR A 228 -16.45 11.29 -7.54
CA TYR A 228 -15.71 10.28 -8.36
C TYR A 228 -16.58 9.07 -8.75
N ASP A 229 -17.89 9.22 -8.73
CA ASP A 229 -18.87 8.22 -9.11
C ASP A 229 -19.48 8.58 -10.48
N PHE A 230 -19.59 7.59 -11.37
CA PHE A 230 -20.05 7.84 -12.74
C PHE A 230 -21.51 8.28 -12.79
N ASP A 231 -22.38 7.59 -12.04
CA ASP A 231 -23.82 7.85 -12.10
C ASP A 231 -24.13 9.22 -11.50
N ARG A 232 -23.53 9.55 -10.34
CA ARG A 232 -23.66 10.88 -9.71
C ARG A 232 -23.08 11.99 -10.58
N ALA A 233 -21.99 11.73 -11.28
CA ALA A 233 -21.40 12.69 -12.19
C ALA A 233 -22.27 12.93 -13.44
N GLN A 234 -23.08 11.95 -13.83
CA GLN A 234 -24.01 12.08 -14.94
C GLN A 234 -25.28 12.85 -14.56
N GLU A 235 -25.70 12.78 -13.29
CA GLU A 235 -26.85 13.50 -12.77
C GLU A 235 -26.56 14.97 -12.43
N ALA A 236 -25.29 15.33 -12.23
CA ALA A 236 -24.83 16.66 -11.84
C ALA A 236 -24.74 17.60 -13.05
#